data_c11881a0b044aac2a9c35d6de5f035cd
#
_entry.id   c11881a0b044aac2a9c35d6de5f035cd
#
_cell.length_a   1.000
_cell.length_b   1.000
_cell.length_c   1.000
_cell.angle_alpha   90.00
_cell.angle_beta   90.00
_cell.angle_gamma   90.00
#
_symmetry.space_group_name_H-M   'P 1'
#
loop_
_entity.id
_entity.type
_entity.pdbx_description
1 polymer ?
#
loop_
_entity_poly.entity_id
_entity_poly.type
_entity_poly.pdbx_seq_one_letter_code
_entity_poly.pdbx_strand_id
1 'polypeptide(L)'
;MYKRQEVDIDAEDLAEDGYYQLIVWDPAAGEIVGGYRFIICTDEYPRHLSTEHYFRFSDKFRRRYLPRTIELGRSFVQPSYQARGNAKSIYALDNLWDGLGALIVLDPNAKYLFGKVTMYTTYKAVARNALIWFLRRYFPDRENLVEGIHPLKLDLDDPYYEQLFTGRTYQENYRILIQKIREFNENIPPLINAYMNLSPTMRVFDTVSNPDFGGVEETGILVTI
;
A
#
# COMPACT_ATOMS: atom_id res chain seq x y z
N MET A 1 -15.64 8.40 -1.15
CA MET A 1 -15.09 9.24 -0.08
C MET A 1 -13.86 9.94 -0.62
N TYR A 2 -13.82 11.27 -0.65
CA TYR A 2 -12.68 12.01 -1.19
C TYR A 2 -11.54 11.97 -0.17
N LYS A 3 -10.35 11.64 -0.62
CA LYS A 3 -9.13 11.84 0.18
C LYS A 3 -8.95 13.35 0.36
N ARG A 4 -9.02 13.82 1.60
CA ARG A 4 -8.69 15.22 1.92
C ARG A 4 -7.25 15.25 2.41
N GLN A 5 -6.39 15.89 1.67
CA GLN A 5 -5.05 16.27 2.10
C GLN A 5 -5.08 17.74 2.50
N GLU A 6 -4.30 18.11 3.49
CA GLU A 6 -4.17 19.53 3.87
C GLU A 6 -3.39 20.29 2.81
N VAL A 7 -2.50 19.61 2.11
CA VAL A 7 -1.68 20.18 1.02
C VAL A 7 -1.70 19.25 -0.18
N ASP A 8 -1.96 19.79 -1.36
CA ASP A 8 -1.97 19.02 -2.60
C ASP A 8 -0.56 18.70 -3.12
N ILE A 9 0.41 19.53 -2.75
CA ILE A 9 1.82 19.44 -3.17
C ILE A 9 2.70 19.50 -1.93
N ASP A 10 3.56 18.49 -1.73
CA ASP A 10 4.54 18.44 -0.66
C ASP A 10 5.87 19.10 -1.08
N ALA A 11 6.74 19.36 -0.11
CA ALA A 11 8.10 19.87 -0.39
C ALA A 11 8.90 18.88 -1.25
N GLU A 12 8.68 17.59 -1.04
CA GLU A 12 9.31 16.51 -1.81
C GLU A 12 8.85 16.48 -3.28
N ASP A 13 7.61 16.92 -3.57
CA ASP A 13 7.08 17.02 -4.93
C ASP A 13 7.72 18.18 -5.71
N LEU A 14 8.21 19.20 -5.01
CA LEU A 14 8.83 20.40 -5.59
C LEU A 14 10.34 20.30 -5.73
N ALA A 15 10.97 19.25 -5.19
CA ALA A 15 12.40 19.03 -5.34
C ALA A 15 12.77 18.81 -6.82
N GLU A 16 13.95 19.28 -7.23
CA GLU A 16 14.43 19.14 -8.62
C GLU A 16 14.49 17.66 -9.06
N ASP A 17 14.85 16.78 -8.10
CA ASP A 17 14.85 15.33 -8.27
C ASP A 17 13.64 14.70 -7.54
N GLY A 18 12.50 15.34 -7.60
CA GLY A 18 11.29 15.00 -6.86
C GLY A 18 10.54 13.80 -7.43
N TYR A 19 9.32 13.65 -6.92
CA TYR A 19 8.44 12.58 -7.36
C TYR A 19 7.88 12.81 -8.75
N TYR A 20 7.73 11.72 -9.48
CA TYR A 20 7.01 11.67 -10.75
C TYR A 20 5.56 11.22 -10.55
N GLN A 21 4.73 11.51 -11.56
CA GLN A 21 3.34 11.09 -11.60
C GLN A 21 3.13 10.09 -12.75
N LEU A 22 2.70 8.89 -12.41
CA LEU A 22 2.14 7.94 -13.37
C LEU A 22 0.64 8.23 -13.47
N ILE A 23 0.13 8.55 -14.64
CA ILE A 23 -1.28 8.84 -14.84
C ILE A 23 -1.91 7.91 -15.87
N VAL A 24 -3.17 7.56 -15.63
CA VAL A 24 -4.05 6.94 -16.62
C VAL A 24 -4.92 8.04 -17.20
N TRP A 25 -4.85 8.22 -18.51
CA TRP A 25 -5.54 9.27 -19.25
C TRP A 25 -6.65 8.71 -20.12
N ASP A 26 -7.86 9.28 -20.06
CA ASP A 26 -8.95 9.02 -21.02
C ASP A 26 -8.94 10.09 -22.11
N PRO A 27 -8.42 9.81 -23.32
CA PRO A 27 -8.32 10.81 -24.37
C PRO A 27 -9.69 11.22 -24.94
N ALA A 28 -10.71 10.38 -24.80
CA ALA A 28 -12.06 10.68 -25.26
C ALA A 28 -12.78 11.67 -24.34
N ALA A 29 -12.55 11.56 -23.04
CA ALA A 29 -13.09 12.48 -22.05
C ALA A 29 -12.19 13.69 -21.79
N GLY A 30 -10.89 13.59 -22.12
CA GLY A 30 -9.90 14.62 -21.80
C GLY A 30 -9.62 14.71 -20.31
N GLU A 31 -9.67 13.55 -19.58
CA GLU A 31 -9.59 13.50 -18.12
C GLU A 31 -8.56 12.52 -17.61
N ILE A 32 -7.97 12.83 -16.45
CA ILE A 32 -7.15 11.86 -15.70
C ILE A 32 -8.10 10.88 -14.97
N VAL A 33 -7.97 9.61 -15.28
CA VAL A 33 -8.76 8.52 -14.67
C VAL A 33 -8.23 8.14 -13.30
N GLY A 34 -6.92 8.12 -13.14
CA GLY A 34 -6.25 7.74 -11.91
C GLY A 34 -4.75 7.92 -12.01
N GLY A 35 -4.03 7.64 -10.94
CA GLY A 35 -2.58 7.77 -10.94
C GLY A 35 -1.89 7.23 -9.70
N TYR A 36 -0.57 7.22 -9.79
CA TYR A 36 0.37 7.00 -8.72
C TYR A 36 1.43 8.09 -8.73
N ARG A 37 1.81 8.55 -7.55
CA ARG A 37 3.07 9.25 -7.36
C ARG A 37 4.16 8.20 -7.15
N PHE A 38 5.31 8.36 -7.78
CA PHE A 38 6.42 7.42 -7.62
C PHE A 38 7.77 8.12 -7.66
N ILE A 39 8.77 7.46 -7.08
CA ILE A 39 10.17 7.81 -7.20
C ILE A 39 11.01 6.54 -7.31
N ILE A 40 11.98 6.55 -8.23
CA ILE A 40 12.95 5.46 -8.38
C ILE A 40 14.11 5.75 -7.42
N CYS A 41 14.32 4.86 -6.46
CA CYS A 41 15.38 5.00 -5.49
C CYS A 41 16.70 4.45 -6.06
N THR A 42 17.78 5.19 -5.88
CA THR A 42 19.13 4.80 -6.29
C THR A 42 20.10 4.87 -5.10
N ASP A 43 21.34 4.44 -5.27
CA ASP A 43 22.39 4.56 -4.23
C ASP A 43 22.67 6.03 -3.84
N GLU A 44 22.45 6.94 -4.77
CA GLU A 44 22.68 8.38 -4.58
C GLU A 44 21.39 9.12 -4.16
N TYR A 45 20.25 8.46 -4.21
CA TYR A 45 18.94 9.07 -4.14
C TYR A 45 17.88 8.12 -3.51
N PRO A 46 16.88 8.62 -2.82
CA PRO A 46 16.62 9.99 -2.43
C PRO A 46 17.14 10.30 -1.01
N ARG A 47 17.36 11.57 -0.75
CA ARG A 47 17.78 12.02 0.59
C ARG A 47 16.68 11.84 1.63
N HIS A 48 15.40 12.01 1.22
CA HIS A 48 14.23 11.80 2.06
C HIS A 48 13.04 11.30 1.23
N LEU A 49 12.48 10.16 1.65
CA LEU A 49 11.25 9.63 1.09
C LEU A 49 10.03 10.12 1.90
N SER A 50 8.90 10.31 1.23
CA SER A 50 7.66 10.70 1.93
C SER A 50 7.22 9.69 2.98
N THR A 51 7.62 8.43 2.83
CA THR A 51 7.38 7.39 3.84
C THR A 51 8.23 7.54 5.09
N GLU A 52 9.37 8.25 5.04
CA GLU A 52 10.24 8.48 6.20
C GLU A 52 9.62 9.41 7.26
N HIS A 53 8.58 10.14 6.93
CA HIS A 53 7.77 10.84 7.94
C HIS A 53 7.07 9.89 8.92
N TYR A 54 6.83 8.65 8.50
CA TYR A 54 6.04 7.66 9.25
C TYR A 54 6.84 6.43 9.64
N PHE A 55 7.91 6.12 8.90
CA PHE A 55 8.69 4.90 9.07
C PHE A 55 10.18 5.17 9.19
N ARG A 56 10.83 4.39 10.04
CA ARG A 56 12.28 4.34 10.17
C ARG A 56 12.81 3.14 9.41
N PHE A 57 13.83 3.37 8.59
CA PHE A 57 14.47 2.33 7.80
C PHE A 57 15.72 1.83 8.50
N SER A 58 15.89 0.51 8.59
CA SER A 58 17.13 -0.09 9.05
C SER A 58 18.28 0.17 8.06
N ASP A 59 19.53 0.09 8.54
CA ASP A 59 20.70 0.16 7.68
C ASP A 59 20.68 -0.91 6.58
N LYS A 60 20.14 -2.09 6.89
CA LYS A 60 19.97 -3.17 5.93
C LYS A 60 19.02 -2.79 4.82
N PHE A 61 17.87 -2.19 5.16
CA PHE A 61 16.90 -1.72 4.17
C PHE A 61 17.53 -0.65 3.27
N ARG A 62 18.15 0.37 3.86
CA ARG A 62 18.80 1.47 3.13
C ARG A 62 19.87 1.00 2.16
N ARG A 63 20.68 0.00 2.53
CA ARG A 63 21.82 -0.44 1.70
C ARG A 63 21.47 -1.52 0.69
N ARG A 64 20.49 -2.39 0.98
CA ARG A 64 20.24 -3.59 0.17
C ARG A 64 18.91 -3.58 -0.58
N TYR A 65 17.92 -2.90 -0.04
CA TYR A 65 16.56 -2.88 -0.60
C TYR A 65 16.29 -1.56 -1.31
N LEU A 66 16.49 -0.45 -0.62
CA LEU A 66 16.14 0.88 -1.10
C LEU A 66 16.73 1.20 -2.48
N PRO A 67 18.01 0.94 -2.81
CA PRO A 67 18.59 1.23 -4.12
C PRO A 67 17.98 0.45 -5.29
N ARG A 68 17.08 -0.49 -4.99
CA ARG A 68 16.39 -1.32 -5.97
C ARG A 68 14.87 -1.22 -5.81
N THR A 69 14.41 -0.11 -5.24
CA THR A 69 13.03 0.10 -4.89
C THR A 69 12.44 1.27 -5.67
N ILE A 70 11.21 1.11 -6.10
CA ILE A 70 10.36 2.22 -6.53
C ILE A 70 9.40 2.50 -5.37
N GLU A 71 9.47 3.69 -4.77
CA GLU A 71 8.46 4.10 -3.81
C GLU A 71 7.22 4.57 -4.54
N LEU A 72 6.06 4.08 -4.07
CA LEU A 72 4.75 4.39 -4.58
C LEU A 72 3.91 5.12 -3.53
N GLY A 73 3.22 6.15 -3.93
CA GLY A 73 2.32 6.88 -3.05
C GLY A 73 1.15 7.52 -3.80
N ARG A 74 0.26 8.14 -3.03
CA ARG A 74 -0.86 8.93 -3.54
C ARG A 74 -1.68 8.24 -4.64
N SER A 75 -1.84 6.92 -4.56
CA SER A 75 -2.65 6.18 -5.52
C SER A 75 -4.11 6.63 -5.46
N PHE A 76 -4.70 6.87 -6.63
CA PHE A 76 -6.12 7.21 -6.73
C PHE A 76 -6.72 6.70 -8.04
N VAL A 77 -8.02 6.51 -8.01
CA VAL A 77 -8.89 6.42 -9.19
C VAL A 77 -10.00 7.44 -8.98
N GLN A 78 -10.34 8.22 -9.98
CA GLN A 78 -11.39 9.22 -9.90
C GLN A 78 -12.74 8.58 -9.52
N PRO A 79 -13.55 9.20 -8.64
CA PRO A 79 -14.84 8.64 -8.21
C PRO A 79 -15.79 8.30 -9.35
N SER A 80 -15.80 9.09 -10.41
CA SER A 80 -16.59 8.86 -11.64
C SER A 80 -16.25 7.52 -12.32
N TYR A 81 -15.00 7.05 -12.13
CA TYR A 81 -14.50 5.80 -12.67
C TYR A 81 -14.50 4.65 -11.65
N GLN A 82 -15.05 4.86 -10.44
CA GLN A 82 -15.20 3.82 -9.40
C GLN A 82 -16.61 3.24 -9.34
N ALA A 83 -17.56 3.79 -10.09
CA ALA A 83 -18.97 3.40 -10.00
C ALA A 83 -19.20 1.94 -10.43
N ARG A 84 -19.90 1.17 -9.57
CA ARG A 84 -20.29 -0.20 -9.90
C ARG A 84 -21.14 -0.21 -11.17
N GLY A 85 -20.79 -1.09 -12.12
CA GLY A 85 -21.49 -1.23 -13.41
C GLY A 85 -20.93 -0.36 -14.54
N ASN A 86 -19.95 0.49 -14.28
CA ASN A 86 -19.22 1.16 -15.32
C ASN A 86 -18.08 0.25 -15.83
N ALA A 87 -18.15 -0.18 -17.09
CA ALA A 87 -17.09 -1.00 -17.70
C ALA A 87 -15.70 -0.33 -17.59
N LYS A 88 -15.64 1.00 -17.63
CA LYS A 88 -14.39 1.76 -17.47
C LYS A 88 -13.77 1.64 -16.08
N SER A 89 -14.57 1.33 -15.03
CA SER A 89 -14.04 1.21 -13.66
C SER A 89 -13.15 -0.05 -13.47
N ILE A 90 -13.47 -1.11 -14.19
CA ILE A 90 -12.69 -2.37 -14.15
C ILE A 90 -11.30 -2.11 -14.72
N TYR A 91 -11.22 -1.38 -15.82
CA TYR A 91 -9.96 -1.13 -16.53
C TYR A 91 -9.08 -0.06 -15.86
N ALA A 92 -9.64 0.81 -15.03
CA ALA A 92 -8.87 1.91 -14.42
C ALA A 92 -7.74 1.40 -13.51
N LEU A 93 -8.04 0.39 -12.69
CA LEU A 93 -7.04 -0.22 -11.81
C LEU A 93 -6.05 -1.09 -12.60
N ASP A 94 -6.53 -1.85 -13.58
CA ASP A 94 -5.69 -2.69 -14.43
C ASP A 94 -4.70 -1.84 -15.23
N ASN A 95 -5.14 -0.72 -15.81
CA ASN A 95 -4.25 0.21 -16.51
C ASN A 95 -3.19 0.84 -15.61
N LEU A 96 -3.52 1.09 -14.33
CA LEU A 96 -2.52 1.53 -13.35
C LEU A 96 -1.46 0.45 -13.10
N TRP A 97 -1.87 -0.82 -13.04
CA TRP A 97 -0.96 -1.95 -12.89
C TRP A 97 -0.07 -2.15 -14.14
N ASP A 98 -0.62 -2.00 -15.32
CA ASP A 98 0.15 -2.01 -16.58
C ASP A 98 1.18 -0.88 -16.60
N GLY A 99 0.81 0.30 -16.12
CA GLY A 99 1.73 1.43 -15.97
C GLY A 99 2.86 1.15 -14.98
N LEU A 100 2.58 0.51 -13.84
CA LEU A 100 3.63 0.07 -12.90
C LEU A 100 4.52 -1.00 -13.55
N GLY A 101 3.97 -1.92 -14.33
CA GLY A 101 4.74 -2.88 -15.13
C GLY A 101 5.69 -2.18 -16.10
N ALA A 102 5.24 -1.12 -16.76
CA ALA A 102 6.10 -0.33 -17.65
C ALA A 102 7.26 0.36 -16.90
N LEU A 103 7.05 0.87 -15.68
CA LEU A 103 8.12 1.44 -14.85
C LEU A 103 9.19 0.39 -14.53
N ILE A 104 8.79 -0.85 -14.23
CA ILE A 104 9.73 -1.95 -13.96
C ILE A 104 10.56 -2.28 -15.20
N VAL A 105 9.97 -2.20 -16.39
CA VAL A 105 10.71 -2.41 -17.66
C VAL A 105 11.68 -1.28 -17.93
N LEU A 106 11.34 -0.04 -17.55
CA LEU A 106 12.20 1.14 -17.71
C LEU A 106 13.38 1.13 -16.74
N ASP A 107 13.21 0.56 -15.54
CA ASP A 107 14.30 0.36 -14.58
C ASP A 107 14.49 -1.13 -14.26
N PRO A 108 15.34 -1.84 -15.02
CA PRO A 108 15.62 -3.26 -14.81
C PRO A 108 16.31 -3.59 -13.47
N ASN A 109 16.80 -2.57 -12.75
CA ASN A 109 17.40 -2.73 -11.43
C ASN A 109 16.33 -2.80 -10.34
N ALA A 110 15.13 -2.28 -10.59
CA ALA A 110 14.02 -2.32 -9.65
C ALA A 110 13.63 -3.79 -9.35
N LYS A 111 13.55 -4.10 -8.07
CA LYS A 111 13.15 -5.42 -7.55
C LYS A 111 12.01 -5.33 -6.56
N TYR A 112 11.72 -4.13 -6.10
CA TYR A 112 10.75 -3.91 -5.04
C TYR A 112 9.90 -2.70 -5.36
N LEU A 113 8.61 -2.82 -5.02
CA LEU A 113 7.72 -1.69 -4.87
C LEU A 113 7.50 -1.47 -3.38
N PHE A 114 7.70 -0.27 -2.89
CA PHE A 114 7.51 0.09 -1.49
C PHE A 114 6.50 1.23 -1.36
N GLY A 115 5.67 1.18 -0.34
CA GLY A 115 4.73 2.24 -0.06
C GLY A 115 3.89 1.95 1.16
N LYS A 116 2.86 2.75 1.35
CA LYS A 116 1.93 2.60 2.45
C LYS A 116 0.50 2.48 1.92
N VAL A 117 -0.27 1.58 2.51
CA VAL A 117 -1.68 1.40 2.20
C VAL A 117 -2.53 2.01 3.30
N THR A 118 -3.45 2.86 2.89
CA THR A 118 -4.32 3.62 3.78
C THR A 118 -5.56 2.80 4.14
N MET A 119 -5.85 2.73 5.43
CA MET A 119 -7.15 2.31 5.96
C MET A 119 -7.81 3.51 6.65
N TYR A 120 -9.05 3.80 6.27
CA TYR A 120 -9.78 4.92 6.87
C TYR A 120 -10.25 4.57 8.29
N THR A 121 -10.34 5.56 9.16
CA THR A 121 -10.81 5.40 10.54
C THR A 121 -12.27 4.92 10.64
N THR A 122 -13.02 5.01 9.54
CA THR A 122 -14.38 4.44 9.42
C THR A 122 -14.38 2.93 9.24
N TYR A 123 -13.23 2.33 8.86
CA TYR A 123 -13.10 0.89 8.74
C TYR A 123 -13.17 0.23 10.12
N LYS A 124 -13.99 -0.80 10.25
CA LYS A 124 -14.27 -1.41 11.56
C LYS A 124 -13.02 -2.00 12.19
N ALA A 125 -12.70 -1.59 13.42
CA ALA A 125 -11.48 -1.99 14.12
C ALA A 125 -11.28 -3.52 14.19
N VAL A 126 -12.37 -4.29 14.39
CA VAL A 126 -12.30 -5.76 14.42
C VAL A 126 -11.90 -6.33 13.06
N ALA A 127 -12.46 -5.81 11.97
CA ALA A 127 -12.10 -6.23 10.61
C ALA A 127 -10.66 -5.83 10.27
N ARG A 128 -10.24 -4.61 10.65
CA ARG A 128 -8.87 -4.12 10.52
C ARG A 128 -7.88 -5.01 11.27
N ASN A 129 -8.15 -5.32 12.52
CA ASN A 129 -7.26 -6.12 13.35
C ASN A 129 -7.11 -7.54 12.78
N ALA A 130 -8.20 -8.16 12.32
CA ALA A 130 -8.15 -9.46 11.66
C ALA A 130 -7.29 -9.41 10.38
N LEU A 131 -7.43 -8.35 9.57
CA LEU A 131 -6.61 -8.15 8.38
C LEU A 131 -5.13 -7.99 8.74
N ILE A 132 -4.79 -7.12 9.71
CA ILE A 132 -3.40 -6.85 10.09
C ILE A 132 -2.77 -8.09 10.72
N TRP A 133 -3.49 -8.82 11.57
CA TRP A 133 -3.00 -10.08 12.12
C TRP A 133 -2.69 -11.10 11.02
N PHE A 134 -3.60 -11.28 10.06
CA PHE A 134 -3.40 -12.16 8.91
C PHE A 134 -2.17 -11.74 8.09
N LEU A 135 -2.03 -10.45 7.79
CA LEU A 135 -0.90 -9.92 7.04
C LEU A 135 0.43 -10.18 7.78
N ARG A 136 0.50 -9.91 9.08
CA ARG A 136 1.70 -10.16 9.90
C ARG A 136 2.04 -11.66 9.99
N ARG A 137 1.04 -12.54 9.98
CA ARG A 137 1.23 -13.98 10.01
C ARG A 137 1.82 -14.53 8.73
N TYR A 138 1.34 -14.06 7.59
CA TYR A 138 1.70 -14.61 6.29
C TYR A 138 2.80 -13.83 5.55
N PHE A 139 2.95 -12.56 5.85
CA PHE A 139 3.90 -11.64 5.21
C PHE A 139 4.77 -10.88 6.22
N PRO A 140 5.37 -11.57 7.21
CA PRO A 140 6.12 -10.90 8.26
C PRO A 140 7.41 -10.28 7.73
N ASP A 141 7.80 -9.16 8.33
CA ASP A 141 9.17 -8.64 8.22
C ASP A 141 10.08 -9.36 9.22
N ARG A 142 10.67 -10.45 8.79
CA ARG A 142 11.60 -11.25 9.62
C ARG A 142 12.99 -10.63 9.77
N GLU A 143 13.24 -9.54 9.08
CA GLU A 143 14.56 -8.91 9.02
C GLU A 143 14.62 -7.56 9.72
N ASN A 144 13.51 -7.12 10.31
CA ASN A 144 13.35 -5.80 10.94
C ASN A 144 13.82 -4.68 10.02
N LEU A 145 13.30 -4.67 8.80
CA LEU A 145 13.72 -3.74 7.75
C LEU A 145 13.15 -2.35 7.95
N VAL A 146 11.87 -2.28 8.32
CA VAL A 146 11.12 -1.02 8.42
C VAL A 146 10.25 -1.03 9.66
N GLU A 147 10.33 0.03 10.44
CA GLU A 147 9.65 0.18 11.72
C GLU A 147 8.83 1.48 11.73
N GLY A 148 7.63 1.44 12.28
CA GLY A 148 6.82 2.65 12.47
C GLY A 148 7.46 3.59 13.48
N ILE A 149 7.51 4.90 13.20
CA ILE A 149 8.00 5.90 14.16
C ILE A 149 7.06 5.98 15.35
N HIS A 150 5.75 5.96 15.09
CA HIS A 150 4.68 5.95 16.09
C HIS A 150 3.68 4.84 15.74
N PRO A 151 4.02 3.55 15.99
CA PRO A 151 3.16 2.45 15.62
C PRO A 151 1.88 2.47 16.44
N LEU A 152 0.78 2.14 15.79
CA LEU A 152 -0.51 1.99 16.46
C LEU A 152 -0.45 0.80 17.42
N LYS A 153 -0.97 1.03 18.62
CA LYS A 153 -1.25 -0.05 19.57
C LYS A 153 -2.50 -0.78 19.09
N LEU A 154 -2.28 -1.88 18.41
CA LEU A 154 -3.36 -2.75 17.91
C LEU A 154 -3.64 -3.82 18.97
N ASP A 155 -4.91 -4.04 19.24
CA ASP A 155 -5.36 -5.19 20.02
C ASP A 155 -5.37 -6.41 19.10
N LEU A 156 -4.25 -7.11 19.07
CA LEU A 156 -4.04 -8.33 18.32
C LEU A 156 -3.92 -9.49 19.30
N ASP A 157 -5.05 -9.92 19.87
CA ASP A 157 -5.11 -11.10 20.74
C ASP A 157 -4.79 -12.35 19.92
N ASP A 158 -3.55 -12.81 20.00
CA ASP A 158 -3.06 -13.95 19.24
C ASP A 158 -3.87 -15.23 19.50
N PRO A 159 -4.23 -15.62 20.75
CA PRO A 159 -5.09 -16.76 21.00
C PRO A 159 -6.44 -16.70 20.29
N TYR A 160 -7.05 -15.53 20.24
CA TYR A 160 -8.31 -15.35 19.52
C TYR A 160 -8.13 -15.59 18.02
N TYR A 161 -7.11 -14.98 17.42
CA TYR A 161 -6.88 -15.10 15.98
C TYR A 161 -6.37 -16.47 15.57
N GLU A 162 -5.59 -17.15 16.41
CA GLU A 162 -5.20 -18.54 16.19
C GLU A 162 -6.41 -19.49 16.19
N GLN A 163 -7.42 -19.23 17.02
CA GLN A 163 -8.69 -19.96 17.01
C GLN A 163 -9.57 -19.58 15.81
N LEU A 164 -9.48 -18.35 15.33
CA LEU A 164 -10.23 -17.91 14.15
C LEU A 164 -9.67 -18.52 12.86
N PHE A 165 -8.34 -18.47 12.69
CA PHE A 165 -7.66 -18.91 11.48
C PHE A 165 -7.22 -20.38 11.57
N THR A 166 -8.18 -21.29 11.59
CA THR A 166 -7.97 -22.74 11.76
C THR A 166 -7.66 -23.49 10.47
N GLY A 167 -7.59 -22.80 9.34
CA GLY A 167 -7.25 -23.40 8.05
C GLY A 167 -5.81 -23.94 8.03
N ARG A 168 -5.60 -25.01 7.30
CA ARG A 168 -4.27 -25.65 7.14
C ARG A 168 -3.41 -24.97 6.09
N THR A 169 -4.01 -24.20 5.19
CA THR A 169 -3.36 -23.53 4.08
C THR A 169 -3.62 -22.03 4.11
N TYR A 170 -2.78 -21.27 3.40
CA TYR A 170 -2.99 -19.85 3.16
C TYR A 170 -4.38 -19.58 2.57
N GLN A 171 -4.77 -20.33 1.55
CA GLN A 171 -6.05 -20.15 0.84
C GLN A 171 -7.26 -20.39 1.74
N GLU A 172 -7.19 -21.38 2.63
CA GLU A 172 -8.25 -21.64 3.61
C GLU A 172 -8.39 -20.46 4.59
N ASN A 173 -7.27 -20.00 5.15
CA ASN A 173 -7.28 -18.87 6.07
C ASN A 173 -7.62 -17.55 5.38
N TYR A 174 -7.28 -17.37 4.12
CA TYR A 174 -7.70 -16.22 3.33
C TYR A 174 -9.23 -16.18 3.12
N ARG A 175 -9.88 -17.35 2.93
CA ARG A 175 -11.34 -17.44 2.86
C ARG A 175 -11.98 -17.08 4.21
N ILE A 176 -11.40 -17.55 5.32
CA ILE A 176 -11.84 -17.19 6.66
C ILE A 176 -11.72 -15.67 6.87
N LEU A 177 -10.60 -15.07 6.46
CA LEU A 177 -10.41 -13.62 6.53
C LEU A 177 -11.50 -12.85 5.77
N ILE A 178 -11.77 -13.25 4.52
CA ILE A 178 -12.82 -12.61 3.70
C ILE A 178 -14.17 -12.70 4.41
N GLN A 179 -14.51 -13.88 4.91
CA GLN A 179 -15.78 -14.10 5.62
C GLN A 179 -15.86 -13.21 6.86
N LYS A 180 -14.80 -13.19 7.67
CA LYS A 180 -14.74 -12.40 8.90
C LYS A 180 -14.89 -10.91 8.63
N ILE A 181 -14.21 -10.37 7.63
CA ILE A 181 -14.28 -8.96 7.26
C ILE A 181 -15.71 -8.60 6.77
N ARG A 182 -16.34 -9.49 6.01
CA ARG A 182 -17.72 -9.30 5.50
C ARG A 182 -18.79 -9.30 6.58
N GLU A 183 -18.57 -9.97 7.72
CA GLU A 183 -19.47 -9.90 8.88
C GLU A 183 -19.64 -8.46 9.38
N PHE A 184 -18.69 -7.59 9.14
CA PHE A 184 -18.72 -6.18 9.50
C PHE A 184 -19.12 -5.25 8.36
N ASN A 185 -19.63 -5.78 7.23
CA ASN A 185 -19.92 -5.06 5.99
C ASN A 185 -18.69 -4.34 5.40
N GLU A 186 -17.49 -4.87 5.65
CA GLU A 186 -16.23 -4.37 5.11
C GLU A 186 -15.70 -5.29 4.00
N ASN A 187 -14.71 -4.83 3.27
CA ASN A 187 -13.97 -5.61 2.29
C ASN A 187 -12.47 -5.42 2.52
N ILE A 188 -11.67 -6.41 2.13
CA ILE A 188 -10.22 -6.21 2.07
C ILE A 188 -9.94 -5.02 1.13
N PRO A 189 -9.14 -4.03 1.55
CA PRO A 189 -8.79 -2.91 0.67
C PRO A 189 -8.22 -3.42 -0.67
N PRO A 190 -8.69 -2.92 -1.82
CA PRO A 190 -8.33 -3.45 -3.13
C PRO A 190 -6.83 -3.53 -3.38
N LEU A 191 -6.06 -2.54 -2.95
CA LEU A 191 -4.60 -2.54 -3.09
C LEU A 191 -3.94 -3.64 -2.26
N ILE A 192 -4.36 -3.84 -1.00
CA ILE A 192 -3.84 -4.93 -0.16
C ILE A 192 -4.13 -6.28 -0.82
N ASN A 193 -5.35 -6.46 -1.31
CA ASN A 193 -5.74 -7.68 -1.99
C ASN A 193 -4.91 -7.94 -3.24
N ALA A 194 -4.67 -6.91 -4.04
CA ALA A 194 -3.83 -6.99 -5.23
C ALA A 194 -2.39 -7.36 -4.88
N TYR A 195 -1.79 -6.73 -3.88
CA TYR A 195 -0.41 -7.01 -3.44
C TYR A 195 -0.25 -8.44 -2.90
N MET A 196 -1.19 -8.94 -2.11
CA MET A 196 -1.18 -10.34 -1.63
C MET A 196 -1.20 -11.36 -2.78
N ASN A 197 -1.89 -11.04 -3.87
CA ASN A 197 -1.96 -11.91 -5.05
C ASN A 197 -0.74 -11.76 -5.97
N LEU A 198 -0.10 -10.59 -5.97
CA LEU A 198 1.05 -10.29 -6.83
C LEU A 198 2.33 -10.97 -6.32
N SER A 199 2.57 -10.94 -5.02
CA SER A 199 3.86 -11.36 -4.48
C SER A 199 3.71 -12.21 -3.20
N PRO A 200 4.02 -13.51 -3.28
CA PRO A 200 4.04 -14.38 -2.10
C PRO A 200 5.15 -14.02 -1.12
N THR A 201 6.13 -13.21 -1.55
CA THR A 201 7.25 -12.72 -0.73
C THR A 201 7.08 -11.26 -0.32
N MET A 202 5.88 -10.72 -0.46
CA MET A 202 5.51 -9.43 0.10
C MET A 202 5.88 -9.36 1.60
N ARG A 203 6.21 -8.18 2.08
CA ARG A 203 6.43 -7.94 3.52
C ARG A 203 5.54 -6.81 3.99
N VAL A 204 4.98 -7.00 5.17
CA VAL A 204 4.14 -6.01 5.84
C VAL A 204 4.87 -5.52 7.07
N PHE A 205 4.90 -4.22 7.21
CA PHE A 205 5.54 -3.50 8.32
C PHE A 205 4.50 -2.99 9.31
N ASP A 206 4.90 -2.08 10.18
CA ASP A 206 3.98 -1.48 11.14
C ASP A 206 2.86 -0.69 10.48
N THR A 207 1.80 -0.52 11.25
CA THR A 207 0.72 0.41 10.95
C THR A 207 0.86 1.62 11.84
N VAL A 208 0.79 2.80 11.27
CA VAL A 208 0.96 4.09 11.94
C VAL A 208 -0.24 5.00 11.68
N SER A 209 -0.48 5.98 12.56
CA SER A 209 -1.46 7.03 12.29
C SER A 209 -0.85 8.12 11.42
N ASN A 210 -1.63 8.63 10.47
CA ASN A 210 -1.26 9.78 9.65
C ASN A 210 -2.18 10.96 10.00
N PRO A 211 -1.78 11.83 10.93
CA PRO A 211 -2.58 12.98 11.35
C PRO A 211 -2.77 13.99 10.22
N ASP A 212 -1.76 14.15 9.34
CA ASP A 212 -1.78 15.11 8.23
C ASP A 212 -2.74 14.70 7.11
N PHE A 213 -3.30 13.50 7.21
CA PHE A 213 -4.27 12.97 6.25
C PHE A 213 -5.56 12.50 6.93
N GLY A 214 -6.11 13.31 7.83
CA GLY A 214 -7.37 13.01 8.52
C GLY A 214 -7.28 11.86 9.52
N GLY A 215 -6.11 11.59 10.07
CA GLY A 215 -5.89 10.57 11.09
C GLY A 215 -6.06 9.14 10.59
N VAL A 216 -5.92 8.90 9.28
CA VAL A 216 -6.01 7.56 8.71
C VAL A 216 -4.88 6.66 9.20
N GLU A 217 -5.07 5.37 9.08
CA GLU A 217 -4.09 4.35 9.43
C GLU A 217 -3.34 3.90 8.18
N GLU A 218 -2.02 3.96 8.26
CA GLU A 218 -1.12 3.65 7.14
C GLU A 218 -0.28 2.42 7.47
N THR A 219 -0.38 1.39 6.65
CA THR A 219 0.43 0.17 6.81
C THR A 219 1.52 0.15 5.75
N GLY A 220 2.78 0.04 6.18
CA GLY A 220 3.92 -0.08 5.26
C GLY A 220 3.95 -1.45 4.58
N ILE A 221 4.20 -1.48 3.29
CA ILE A 221 4.25 -2.71 2.49
C ILE A 221 5.41 -2.66 1.50
N LEU A 222 6.16 -3.77 1.41
CA LEU A 222 7.16 -4.01 0.39
C LEU A 222 6.73 -5.20 -0.47
N VAL A 223 6.57 -4.97 -1.75
CA VAL A 223 6.23 -6.00 -2.75
C VAL A 223 7.47 -6.37 -3.53
N THR A 224 7.80 -7.66 -3.63
CA THR A 224 8.86 -8.13 -4.52
C THR A 224 8.29 -8.33 -5.91
N ILE A 225 9.00 -7.82 -6.91
CA ILE A 225 8.65 -7.90 -8.33
C ILE A 225 9.20 -9.21 -8.89
#